data_349584374caf24188421205b4dd49b27
#
_entry.id   349584374caf24188421205b4dd49b27
#
_cell.length_a   1.000
_cell.length_b   1.000
_cell.length_c   1.000
_cell.angle_alpha   90.00
_cell.angle_beta   90.00
_cell.angle_gamma   90.00
#
_symmetry.space_group_name_H-M   'P 1'
#
loop_
_entity.id
_entity.type
_entity.pdbx_description
1 polymer ?
#
loop_
_entity_poly.entity_id
_entity_poly.type
_entity_poly.pdbx_seq_one_letter_code
_entity_poly.pdbx_strand_id
1 'polypeptide(L)'
;MRLLRLWSQVVCAGSRVAATLTAAATAGPSPASAAGPATGVTWMRGYAAPGTPLAYDKVGVIKVGSPQAKNVLVLEPGTSAAAAYFLPVARWVVARRPGWQVWAVQRRETLLDDESVLDLAKRGKATPKEVYDYYLGFLKDPSVKHHIAPVPNASVAFAKQWGMSVAVQDLHLVVAAAKRLGGKVVLGGHSLGGSVVTAYATWDFGGRPGADDLAGLVYIDGGSEPAASAQQATAALAALEAPGASPWLAFGGIPAPYAGIFAAAGSLAALLFPNQPSLGQTSGLLPSDIVPPVRVTNLGQFGYPLNVGTSPPSLLAAQGHLGTGLTTSPGPKGLYGWNPAGALTPISRFATMFSGYPLLNADGSEWYFPQRLTDDTMAVGNGNANPAQAVLGVDATLGRELPHSLLIYAFGARLGGQSILDAASQLAAQSGIPANNLTLINRQGTYAHNDPAGAYPTNAFVAGLLPFLGRVAGTR
;
A
#
# COMPACT_ATOMS: atom_id res chain seq x y z
N MET A 1 -15.53 3.45 16.21
CA MET A 1 -15.21 2.62 17.41
C MET A 1 -15.55 1.12 17.30
N ARG A 2 -16.21 0.63 16.25
CA ARG A 2 -16.49 -0.83 16.07
C ARG A 2 -15.47 -1.55 15.18
N LEU A 3 -14.79 -0.89 14.27
CA LEU A 3 -13.69 -1.47 13.45
C LEU A 3 -12.45 -1.88 14.29
N LEU A 4 -12.23 -1.24 15.43
CA LEU A 4 -11.16 -1.62 16.38
C LEU A 4 -11.48 -2.91 17.18
N ARG A 5 -12.72 -3.40 17.20
CA ARG A 5 -13.09 -4.61 17.97
C ARG A 5 -12.97 -5.92 17.21
N LEU A 6 -12.87 -5.90 15.87
CA LEU A 6 -12.63 -7.12 15.06
C LEU A 6 -11.17 -7.61 15.12
N TRP A 7 -10.26 -6.79 15.61
CA TRP A 7 -8.83 -7.11 15.68
C TRP A 7 -8.41 -7.85 16.96
N SER A 8 -9.31 -8.00 17.95
CA SER A 8 -8.96 -8.52 19.29
C SER A 8 -9.26 -10.01 19.54
N GLN A 9 -9.72 -10.79 18.58
CA GLN A 9 -10.18 -12.18 18.84
C GLN A 9 -9.33 -13.30 18.24
N VAL A 10 -8.12 -13.05 17.76
CA VAL A 10 -7.21 -14.15 17.34
C VAL A 10 -5.88 -14.03 18.06
N VAL A 11 -5.86 -14.34 19.35
CA VAL A 11 -4.63 -14.71 20.07
C VAL A 11 -4.98 -15.86 21.01
N CYS A 12 -4.60 -17.08 20.66
CA CYS A 12 -4.05 -18.06 21.60
C CYS A 12 -3.51 -19.29 20.88
N ALA A 13 -2.32 -19.65 21.31
CA ALA A 13 -1.68 -20.96 21.31
C ALA A 13 -0.51 -21.19 20.35
N GLY A 14 0.64 -21.44 20.93
CA GLY A 14 1.51 -22.46 20.41
C GLY A 14 3.02 -22.18 20.37
N SER A 15 3.68 -22.56 21.44
CA SER A 15 4.97 -23.31 21.54
C SER A 15 6.25 -22.78 20.87
N ARG A 16 7.23 -22.60 21.75
CA ARG A 16 8.64 -22.29 21.49
C ARG A 16 9.39 -23.52 20.94
N VAL A 17 10.19 -23.32 19.91
CA VAL A 17 11.38 -24.14 19.66
C VAL A 17 12.53 -23.19 19.30
N ALA A 18 13.56 -23.22 20.11
CA ALA A 18 14.81 -22.51 19.88
C ALA A 18 15.74 -23.36 19.01
N ALA A 19 16.30 -22.78 17.97
CA ALA A 19 17.48 -23.32 17.29
C ALA A 19 18.43 -22.18 16.96
N THR A 20 19.56 -22.18 17.63
CA THR A 20 20.71 -21.31 17.37
C THR A 20 21.46 -21.76 16.12
N LEU A 21 21.58 -20.87 15.15
CA LEU A 21 22.56 -20.99 14.06
C LEU A 21 23.16 -19.62 13.77
N THR A 22 24.40 -19.44 14.21
CA THR A 22 25.26 -18.31 13.87
C THR A 22 25.76 -18.47 12.43
N ALA A 23 25.40 -17.53 11.55
CA ALA A 23 26.08 -17.34 10.27
C ALA A 23 26.25 -15.85 10.03
N ALA A 24 27.49 -15.37 10.05
CA ALA A 24 27.85 -14.04 9.63
C ALA A 24 27.67 -13.95 8.11
N ALA A 25 26.70 -13.18 7.65
CA ALA A 25 26.51 -12.88 6.24
C ALA A 25 27.19 -11.54 5.92
N THR A 26 28.30 -11.60 5.19
CA THR A 26 28.87 -10.46 4.48
C THR A 26 27.90 -9.95 3.45
N ALA A 27 27.52 -8.69 3.54
CA ALA A 27 26.67 -8.03 2.57
C ALA A 27 27.42 -7.93 1.22
N GLY A 28 27.08 -8.78 0.29
CA GLY A 28 27.49 -8.66 -1.10
C GLY A 28 26.75 -7.50 -1.80
N PRO A 29 27.33 -6.89 -2.84
CA PRO A 29 26.74 -5.76 -3.51
C PRO A 29 25.39 -6.12 -4.12
N SER A 30 24.39 -5.29 -3.85
CA SER A 30 23.05 -5.35 -4.43
C SER A 30 23.15 -5.37 -5.97
N PRO A 31 22.47 -6.25 -6.69
CA PRO A 31 22.43 -6.20 -8.14
C PRO A 31 21.58 -5.00 -8.59
N ALA A 32 22.19 -3.84 -8.60
CA ALA A 32 21.63 -2.63 -9.17
C ALA A 32 22.21 -2.46 -10.57
N SER A 33 21.73 -3.23 -11.55
CA SER A 33 22.01 -2.86 -12.96
C SER A 33 21.35 -3.85 -13.93
N ALA A 34 20.10 -3.62 -14.28
CA ALA A 34 19.47 -3.94 -15.57
C ALA A 34 17.97 -3.52 -15.60
N ALA A 35 17.39 -3.08 -14.48
CA ALA A 35 16.07 -2.47 -14.50
C ALA A 35 16.25 -1.01 -14.94
N GLY A 36 15.57 -0.59 -16.00
CA GLY A 36 15.50 0.83 -16.35
C GLY A 36 15.09 1.64 -15.11
N PRO A 37 15.60 2.90 -14.99
CA PRO A 37 15.29 3.73 -13.84
C PRO A 37 13.77 3.86 -13.69
N ALA A 38 13.28 3.81 -12.45
CA ALA A 38 11.91 4.22 -12.18
C ALA A 38 11.80 5.70 -12.56
N THR A 39 10.81 6.01 -13.40
CA THR A 39 10.45 7.40 -13.66
C THR A 39 9.69 7.92 -12.45
N GLY A 40 9.75 9.21 -12.15
CA GLY A 40 8.82 9.84 -11.21
C GLY A 40 7.37 9.60 -11.61
N VAL A 41 6.42 10.12 -10.85
CA VAL A 41 4.99 9.97 -11.18
C VAL A 41 4.68 10.62 -12.53
N THR A 42 4.09 9.84 -13.42
CA THR A 42 3.55 10.34 -14.68
C THR A 42 2.04 10.48 -14.53
N TRP A 43 1.56 11.71 -14.53
CA TRP A 43 0.14 12.03 -14.45
C TRP A 43 -0.54 11.97 -15.82
N MET A 44 -1.73 11.41 -15.87
CA MET A 44 -2.63 11.44 -17.02
C MET A 44 -3.99 11.99 -16.59
N ARG A 45 -4.83 12.35 -17.58
CA ARG A 45 -6.20 12.72 -17.29
C ARG A 45 -6.91 11.52 -16.66
N GLY A 46 -7.52 11.78 -15.50
CA GLY A 46 -8.36 10.84 -14.76
C GLY A 46 -9.83 10.98 -15.12
N TYR A 47 -10.64 10.22 -14.42
CA TYR A 47 -12.10 10.31 -14.50
C TYR A 47 -12.57 11.67 -13.97
N ALA A 48 -13.51 12.29 -14.68
CA ALA A 48 -14.14 13.54 -14.25
C ALA A 48 -15.12 13.26 -13.11
N ALA A 49 -14.62 13.25 -11.87
CA ALA A 49 -15.42 12.95 -10.71
C ALA A 49 -16.39 14.08 -10.38
N PRO A 50 -17.65 13.78 -10.03
CA PRO A 50 -18.66 14.80 -9.76
C PRO A 50 -18.20 15.80 -8.69
N GLY A 51 -18.36 17.09 -8.98
CA GLY A 51 -17.98 18.18 -8.06
C GLY A 51 -16.47 18.40 -7.86
N THR A 52 -15.63 17.55 -8.44
CA THR A 52 -14.17 17.67 -8.35
C THR A 52 -13.64 18.73 -9.32
N PRO A 53 -12.77 19.66 -8.85
CA PRO A 53 -12.08 20.58 -9.76
C PRO A 53 -11.17 19.82 -10.74
N LEU A 54 -11.13 20.26 -12.01
CA LEU A 54 -10.34 19.63 -13.09
C LEU A 54 -8.85 19.43 -12.75
N ALA A 55 -8.30 20.23 -11.84
CA ALA A 55 -6.92 20.10 -11.36
C ALA A 55 -6.66 18.75 -10.71
N TYR A 56 -7.68 18.14 -10.09
CA TYR A 56 -7.63 16.86 -9.40
C TYR A 56 -8.18 15.69 -10.21
N ASP A 57 -8.78 15.93 -11.40
CA ASP A 57 -9.22 14.86 -12.30
C ASP A 57 -8.02 14.24 -13.02
N LYS A 58 -7.14 13.64 -12.27
CA LYS A 58 -5.91 13.01 -12.72
C LYS A 58 -5.70 11.68 -12.02
N VAL A 59 -5.05 10.76 -12.71
CA VAL A 59 -4.48 9.55 -12.13
C VAL A 59 -3.01 9.45 -12.52
N GLY A 60 -2.17 9.09 -11.59
CA GLY A 60 -0.73 8.95 -11.79
C GLY A 60 -0.28 7.51 -11.87
N VAL A 61 0.90 7.28 -12.42
CA VAL A 61 1.60 6.00 -12.37
C VAL A 61 3.09 6.22 -12.20
N ILE A 62 3.73 5.39 -11.36
CA ILE A 62 5.17 5.20 -11.39
C ILE A 62 5.45 3.99 -12.27
N LYS A 63 6.19 4.21 -13.36
CA LYS A 63 6.55 3.15 -14.32
C LYS A 63 7.94 2.63 -14.03
N VAL A 64 8.06 1.31 -13.87
CA VAL A 64 9.35 0.62 -13.67
C VAL A 64 9.53 -0.41 -14.76
N GLY A 65 10.69 -0.43 -15.38
CA GLY A 65 11.04 -1.36 -16.46
C GLY A 65 11.32 -0.66 -17.79
N SER A 66 11.65 -1.45 -18.81
CA SER A 66 11.93 -0.92 -20.14
C SER A 66 10.67 -0.37 -20.81
N PRO A 67 10.69 0.85 -21.39
CA PRO A 67 9.54 1.38 -22.12
C PRO A 67 9.22 0.58 -23.39
N GLN A 68 10.13 -0.27 -23.85
CA GLN A 68 9.92 -1.20 -24.98
C GLN A 68 9.18 -2.49 -24.57
N ALA A 69 9.14 -2.82 -23.28
CA ALA A 69 8.37 -3.96 -22.78
C ALA A 69 6.87 -3.70 -22.98
N LYS A 70 6.17 -4.67 -23.55
CA LYS A 70 4.75 -4.49 -23.90
C LYS A 70 3.79 -5.01 -22.84
N ASN A 71 4.22 -6.00 -22.04
CA ASN A 71 3.39 -6.53 -20.97
C ASN A 71 3.45 -5.61 -19.75
N VAL A 72 2.32 -5.41 -19.09
CA VAL A 72 2.21 -4.51 -17.94
C VAL A 72 1.57 -5.22 -16.76
N LEU A 73 2.24 -5.18 -15.61
CA LEU A 73 1.66 -5.46 -14.30
C LEU A 73 1.27 -4.12 -13.68
N VAL A 74 -0.02 -3.84 -13.62
CA VAL A 74 -0.57 -2.67 -12.91
C VAL A 74 -0.78 -3.04 -11.46
N LEU A 75 -0.30 -2.23 -10.51
CA LEU A 75 -0.40 -2.48 -9.07
C LEU A 75 -1.13 -1.35 -8.37
N GLU A 76 -2.22 -1.69 -7.71
CA GLU A 76 -3.07 -0.80 -6.91
C GLU A 76 -2.65 -0.86 -5.44
N PRO A 77 -2.28 0.25 -4.79
CA PRO A 77 -1.85 0.27 -3.39
C PRO A 77 -3.03 0.11 -2.42
N GLY A 78 -2.69 -0.22 -1.17
CA GLY A 78 -3.64 -0.40 -0.08
C GLY A 78 -4.08 0.90 0.59
N THR A 79 -4.66 0.79 1.78
CA THR A 79 -5.10 1.91 2.62
C THR A 79 -3.91 2.79 2.98
N SER A 80 -4.03 4.09 2.76
CA SER A 80 -3.01 5.11 3.05
C SER A 80 -1.64 4.80 2.44
N ALA A 81 -1.60 4.03 1.36
CA ALA A 81 -0.39 3.73 0.59
C ALA A 81 -0.46 4.33 -0.81
N ALA A 82 0.67 4.80 -1.32
CA ALA A 82 0.84 5.39 -2.64
C ALA A 82 1.75 4.54 -3.55
N ALA A 83 1.95 4.97 -4.79
CA ALA A 83 2.64 4.19 -5.83
C ALA A 83 4.05 3.73 -5.44
N ALA A 84 4.81 4.57 -4.74
CA ALA A 84 6.20 4.26 -4.39
C ALA A 84 6.33 3.07 -3.42
N TYR A 85 5.26 2.70 -2.72
CA TYR A 85 5.19 1.47 -1.91
C TYR A 85 5.68 0.24 -2.68
N PHE A 86 5.40 0.17 -3.97
CA PHE A 86 5.78 -0.99 -4.80
C PHE A 86 7.19 -0.94 -5.39
N LEU A 87 7.96 0.14 -5.19
CA LEU A 87 9.27 0.29 -5.84
C LEU A 87 10.22 -0.90 -5.64
N PRO A 88 10.38 -1.47 -4.42
CA PRO A 88 11.30 -2.59 -4.23
C PRO A 88 10.88 -3.85 -4.99
N VAL A 89 9.60 -4.22 -4.96
CA VAL A 89 9.09 -5.40 -5.67
C VAL A 89 9.04 -5.17 -7.16
N ALA A 90 8.66 -3.98 -7.62
CA ALA A 90 8.61 -3.64 -9.04
C ALA A 90 9.99 -3.77 -9.69
N ARG A 91 11.04 -3.20 -9.09
CA ARG A 91 12.43 -3.34 -9.56
C ARG A 91 12.87 -4.81 -9.62
N TRP A 92 12.44 -5.60 -8.65
CA TRP A 92 12.79 -7.02 -8.62
C TRP A 92 12.10 -7.81 -9.73
N VAL A 93 10.81 -7.55 -9.99
CA VAL A 93 10.04 -8.20 -11.07
C VAL A 93 10.66 -7.88 -12.42
N VAL A 94 10.87 -6.61 -12.75
CA VAL A 94 11.36 -6.21 -14.08
C VAL A 94 12.81 -6.68 -14.35
N ALA A 95 13.64 -6.77 -13.30
CA ALA A 95 15.00 -7.33 -13.43
C ALA A 95 14.99 -8.81 -13.84
N ARG A 96 13.93 -9.56 -13.52
CA ARG A 96 13.79 -11.00 -13.83
C ARG A 96 12.83 -11.30 -14.97
N ARG A 97 12.02 -10.34 -15.36
CA ARG A 97 11.05 -10.41 -16.46
C ARG A 97 11.16 -9.15 -17.34
N PRO A 98 12.25 -9.01 -18.12
CA PRO A 98 12.53 -7.80 -18.89
C PRO A 98 11.46 -7.49 -19.97
N GLY A 99 10.60 -8.43 -20.33
CA GLY A 99 9.44 -8.21 -21.19
C GLY A 99 8.23 -7.59 -20.49
N TRP A 100 8.35 -7.25 -19.19
CA TRP A 100 7.31 -6.63 -18.37
C TRP A 100 7.71 -5.25 -17.88
N GLN A 101 6.73 -4.38 -17.82
CA GLN A 101 6.76 -3.17 -17.00
C GLN A 101 5.90 -3.39 -15.75
N VAL A 102 6.21 -2.71 -14.66
CA VAL A 102 5.31 -2.56 -13.50
C VAL A 102 4.88 -1.11 -13.44
N TRP A 103 3.57 -0.89 -13.43
CA TRP A 103 2.94 0.42 -13.28
C TRP A 103 2.25 0.47 -11.92
N ALA A 104 2.86 1.16 -10.96
CA ALA A 104 2.24 1.39 -9.66
C ALA A 104 1.33 2.61 -9.73
N VAL A 105 0.08 2.43 -9.34
CA VAL A 105 -0.95 3.48 -9.42
C VAL A 105 -0.75 4.52 -8.33
N GLN A 106 -0.82 5.80 -8.72
CA GLN A 106 -0.80 6.96 -7.84
C GLN A 106 -2.18 7.60 -7.88
N ARG A 107 -2.94 7.45 -6.81
CA ARG A 107 -4.30 8.00 -6.73
C ARG A 107 -4.28 9.52 -6.69
N ARG A 108 -5.42 10.13 -7.07
CA ARG A 108 -5.57 11.59 -7.24
C ARG A 108 -5.40 12.40 -5.97
N GLU A 109 -5.70 11.83 -4.81
CA GLU A 109 -5.61 12.49 -3.53
C GLU A 109 -4.18 12.87 -3.14
N THR A 110 -3.18 12.17 -3.67
CA THR A 110 -1.76 12.53 -3.48
C THR A 110 -1.38 13.87 -4.16
N LEU A 111 -2.25 14.44 -5.00
CA LEU A 111 -2.08 15.82 -5.49
C LEU A 111 -2.26 16.87 -4.39
N LEU A 112 -2.77 16.47 -3.22
CA LEU A 112 -2.91 17.31 -2.03
C LEU A 112 -1.67 17.25 -1.12
N ASP A 113 -0.78 16.29 -1.35
CA ASP A 113 0.41 16.09 -0.52
C ASP A 113 1.48 17.14 -0.85
N ASP A 114 2.06 17.73 0.19
CA ASP A 114 3.16 18.67 0.04
C ASP A 114 4.49 18.00 0.38
N GLU A 115 5.11 17.37 -0.61
CA GLU A 115 6.41 16.71 -0.46
C GLU A 115 7.63 17.66 -0.58
N SER A 116 7.42 18.96 -0.66
CA SER A 116 8.46 19.94 -1.02
C SER A 116 9.74 19.82 -0.18
N VAL A 117 9.62 19.72 1.15
CA VAL A 117 10.77 19.65 2.06
C VAL A 117 11.29 18.21 2.18
N LEU A 118 10.46 17.17 1.99
CA LEU A 118 10.94 15.79 1.82
C LEU A 118 11.83 15.70 0.58
N ASP A 119 11.45 16.32 -0.52
CA ASP A 119 12.22 16.35 -1.74
C ASP A 119 13.55 17.12 -1.60
N LEU A 120 13.57 18.19 -0.81
CA LEU A 120 14.83 18.86 -0.46
C LEU A 120 15.74 17.92 0.32
N ALA A 121 15.21 17.15 1.27
CA ALA A 121 15.99 16.17 2.02
C ALA A 121 16.50 15.03 1.13
N LYS A 122 15.66 14.51 0.22
CA LYS A 122 16.05 13.49 -0.79
C LYS A 122 17.24 13.98 -1.66
N ARG A 123 17.35 15.28 -1.89
CA ARG A 123 18.45 15.94 -2.63
C ARG A 123 19.64 16.35 -1.74
N GLY A 124 19.60 16.05 -0.44
CA GLY A 124 20.63 16.48 0.53
C GLY A 124 20.62 17.99 0.82
N LYS A 125 19.48 18.67 0.60
CA LYS A 125 19.32 20.13 0.75
C LYS A 125 18.47 20.52 1.96
N ALA A 126 18.04 19.56 2.77
CA ALA A 126 17.38 19.80 4.04
C ALA A 126 17.90 18.84 5.11
N THR A 127 18.06 19.35 6.31
CA THR A 127 18.45 18.60 7.51
C THR A 127 17.25 17.90 8.14
N PRO A 128 17.45 16.89 9.01
CA PRO A 128 16.35 16.26 9.76
C PRO A 128 15.51 17.26 10.55
N LYS A 129 16.17 18.31 11.11
CA LYS A 129 15.46 19.32 11.89
C LYS A 129 14.57 20.19 11.00
N GLU A 130 15.04 20.59 9.82
CA GLU A 130 14.23 21.37 8.87
C GLU A 130 13.02 20.57 8.37
N VAL A 131 13.19 19.26 8.07
CA VAL A 131 12.06 18.36 7.74
C VAL A 131 11.08 18.28 8.91
N TYR A 132 11.59 18.04 10.12
CA TYR A 132 10.76 17.95 11.31
C TYR A 132 10.01 19.25 11.58
N ASP A 133 10.70 20.39 11.58
CA ASP A 133 10.11 21.71 11.85
C ASP A 133 9.00 22.02 10.84
N TYR A 134 9.26 21.77 9.56
CA TYR A 134 8.30 22.04 8.50
C TYR A 134 6.99 21.26 8.64
N TYR A 135 7.09 19.95 8.89
CA TYR A 135 5.90 19.10 8.91
C TYR A 135 5.24 18.96 10.28
N LEU A 136 6.00 19.05 11.36
CA LEU A 136 5.54 18.64 12.69
C LEU A 136 5.94 19.62 13.81
N GLY A 137 7.12 20.24 13.74
CA GLY A 137 7.69 21.04 14.82
C GLY A 137 6.81 22.24 15.17
N PHE A 138 6.21 22.88 14.18
CA PHE A 138 5.30 24.02 14.36
C PHE A 138 4.08 23.70 15.25
N LEU A 139 3.68 22.43 15.35
CA LEU A 139 2.58 22.01 16.23
C LEU A 139 2.89 22.19 17.72
N LYS A 140 4.18 22.27 18.06
CA LYS A 140 4.67 22.44 19.45
C LYS A 140 5.42 23.74 19.65
N ASP A 141 6.03 24.29 18.59
CA ASP A 141 6.84 25.50 18.63
C ASP A 141 6.27 26.57 17.69
N PRO A 142 5.53 27.56 18.21
CA PRO A 142 4.95 28.64 17.41
C PRO A 142 6.00 29.61 16.83
N SER A 143 7.29 29.46 17.18
CA SER A 143 8.38 30.22 16.55
C SER A 143 8.73 29.70 15.16
N VAL A 144 8.36 28.46 14.82
CA VAL A 144 8.51 27.89 13.48
C VAL A 144 7.51 28.56 12.54
N LYS A 145 7.99 29.48 11.71
CA LYS A 145 7.13 30.28 10.80
C LYS A 145 6.96 29.67 9.41
N HIS A 146 7.95 28.91 8.96
CA HIS A 146 7.92 28.22 7.66
C HIS A 146 7.53 26.76 7.89
N HIS A 147 6.28 26.42 7.60
CA HIS A 147 5.74 25.09 7.81
C HIS A 147 4.62 24.77 6.81
N ILE A 148 4.29 23.49 6.69
CA ILE A 148 3.16 23.03 5.88
C ILE A 148 1.85 23.69 6.32
N ALA A 149 0.98 23.98 5.36
CA ALA A 149 -0.40 24.34 5.60
C ALA A 149 -1.30 23.15 5.24
N PRO A 150 -1.78 22.36 6.23
CA PRO A 150 -2.70 21.26 5.96
C PRO A 150 -3.94 21.74 5.21
N VAL A 151 -4.41 20.97 4.24
CA VAL A 151 -5.57 21.32 3.44
C VAL A 151 -6.84 21.29 4.30
N PRO A 152 -7.58 22.41 4.43
CA PRO A 152 -8.81 22.43 5.21
C PRO A 152 -9.88 21.52 4.62
N ASN A 153 -10.54 20.70 5.44
CA ASN A 153 -11.58 19.76 4.97
C ASN A 153 -12.70 20.46 4.18
N ALA A 154 -13.07 21.69 4.58
CA ALA A 154 -14.11 22.46 3.87
C ALA A 154 -13.72 22.83 2.44
N SER A 155 -12.43 23.03 2.14
CA SER A 155 -11.96 23.39 0.80
C SER A 155 -11.92 22.20 -0.16
N VAL A 156 -12.02 20.99 0.37
CA VAL A 156 -11.94 19.72 -0.37
C VAL A 156 -13.14 18.80 -0.08
N ALA A 157 -14.29 19.38 0.26
CA ALA A 157 -15.51 18.63 0.55
C ALA A 157 -15.93 17.69 -0.60
N PHE A 158 -15.58 18.01 -1.84
CA PHE A 158 -15.78 17.15 -3.01
C PHE A 158 -15.10 15.78 -2.89
N ALA A 159 -14.04 15.66 -2.08
CA ALA A 159 -13.33 14.39 -1.86
C ALA A 159 -14.16 13.35 -1.11
N LYS A 160 -15.30 13.72 -0.50
CA LYS A 160 -16.31 12.78 -0.01
C LYS A 160 -16.91 11.92 -1.14
N GLN A 161 -16.72 12.30 -2.40
CA GLN A 161 -17.12 11.52 -3.57
C GLN A 161 -16.00 10.62 -4.12
N TRP A 162 -14.77 10.71 -3.58
CA TRP A 162 -13.63 9.91 -4.03
C TRP A 162 -13.66 8.50 -3.43
N GLY A 163 -14.60 7.71 -3.90
CA GLY A 163 -14.81 6.34 -3.48
C GLY A 163 -14.42 5.32 -4.54
N MET A 164 -14.96 4.11 -4.41
CA MET A 164 -14.67 2.98 -5.29
C MET A 164 -14.96 3.29 -6.76
N SER A 165 -16.06 3.97 -7.05
CA SER A 165 -16.40 4.33 -8.43
C SER A 165 -15.32 5.20 -9.07
N VAL A 166 -14.81 6.21 -8.36
CA VAL A 166 -13.74 7.08 -8.88
C VAL A 166 -12.44 6.30 -9.04
N ALA A 167 -12.06 5.47 -8.05
CA ALA A 167 -10.86 4.65 -8.12
C ALA A 167 -10.91 3.66 -9.30
N VAL A 168 -12.02 2.98 -9.51
CA VAL A 168 -12.21 2.03 -10.62
C VAL A 168 -12.18 2.73 -11.98
N GLN A 169 -12.82 3.88 -12.11
CA GLN A 169 -12.82 4.65 -13.37
C GLN A 169 -11.42 5.21 -13.69
N ASP A 170 -10.68 5.71 -12.71
CA ASP A 170 -9.28 6.10 -12.88
C ASP A 170 -8.40 4.90 -13.29
N LEU A 171 -8.59 3.77 -12.63
CA LEU A 171 -7.87 2.54 -12.93
C LEU A 171 -8.19 2.03 -14.34
N HIS A 172 -9.43 2.19 -14.81
CA HIS A 172 -9.82 1.84 -16.19
C HIS A 172 -9.02 2.64 -17.22
N LEU A 173 -8.75 3.92 -16.98
CA LEU A 173 -7.90 4.73 -17.84
C LEU A 173 -6.44 4.28 -17.84
N VAL A 174 -5.93 3.82 -16.68
CA VAL A 174 -4.58 3.25 -16.56
C VAL A 174 -4.48 1.93 -17.32
N VAL A 175 -5.44 1.02 -17.14
CA VAL A 175 -5.51 -0.27 -17.85
C VAL A 175 -5.62 -0.04 -19.36
N ALA A 176 -6.48 0.87 -19.79
CA ALA A 176 -6.60 1.22 -21.21
C ALA A 176 -5.28 1.78 -21.78
N ALA A 177 -4.54 2.58 -20.98
CA ALA A 177 -3.21 3.06 -21.38
C ALA A 177 -2.19 1.90 -21.48
N ALA A 178 -2.22 0.94 -20.56
CA ALA A 178 -1.37 -0.23 -20.60
C ALA A 178 -1.68 -1.13 -21.83
N LYS A 179 -2.94 -1.35 -22.14
CA LYS A 179 -3.38 -2.12 -23.31
C LYS A 179 -2.86 -1.55 -24.65
N ARG A 180 -2.74 -0.21 -24.75
CA ARG A 180 -2.19 0.43 -25.96
C ARG A 180 -0.75 0.07 -26.28
N LEU A 181 0.00 -0.53 -25.34
CA LEU A 181 1.33 -1.07 -25.61
C LEU A 181 1.29 -2.39 -26.45
N GLY A 182 0.12 -3.00 -26.56
CA GLY A 182 -0.11 -4.19 -27.39
C GLY A 182 0.38 -5.50 -26.76
N GLY A 183 0.61 -5.52 -25.46
CA GLY A 183 0.94 -6.72 -24.68
C GLY A 183 -0.18 -7.15 -23.73
N LYS A 184 0.15 -8.06 -22.83
CA LYS A 184 -0.76 -8.54 -21.79
C LYS A 184 -0.80 -7.55 -20.63
N VAL A 185 -1.99 -7.34 -20.06
CA VAL A 185 -2.19 -6.55 -18.86
C VAL A 185 -2.61 -7.46 -17.71
N VAL A 186 -1.90 -7.38 -16.60
CA VAL A 186 -2.24 -8.01 -15.32
C VAL A 186 -2.54 -6.91 -14.33
N LEU A 187 -3.63 -7.03 -13.60
CA LEU A 187 -3.99 -6.10 -12.54
C LEU A 187 -3.78 -6.76 -11.18
N GLY A 188 -3.04 -6.10 -10.29
CA GLY A 188 -2.79 -6.58 -8.94
C GLY A 188 -3.07 -5.51 -7.90
N GLY A 189 -3.36 -5.94 -6.65
CA GLY A 189 -3.60 -5.02 -5.55
C GLY A 189 -3.12 -5.59 -4.21
N HIS A 190 -2.60 -4.69 -3.37
CA HIS A 190 -2.19 -4.99 -2.01
C HIS A 190 -3.24 -4.49 -1.02
N SER A 191 -3.58 -5.31 -0.01
CA SER A 191 -4.51 -4.88 1.04
C SER A 191 -5.85 -4.42 0.47
N LEU A 192 -6.35 -3.23 0.80
CA LEU A 192 -7.54 -2.62 0.20
C LEU A 192 -7.46 -2.56 -1.33
N GLY A 193 -6.26 -2.42 -1.90
CA GLY A 193 -6.06 -2.49 -3.35
C GLY A 193 -6.56 -3.81 -3.96
N GLY A 194 -6.56 -4.91 -3.19
CA GLY A 194 -7.18 -6.17 -3.62
C GLY A 194 -8.69 -6.07 -3.77
N SER A 195 -9.37 -5.31 -2.91
CA SER A 195 -10.80 -5.00 -3.07
C SER A 195 -11.06 -4.16 -4.31
N VAL A 196 -10.19 -3.16 -4.59
CA VAL A 196 -10.27 -2.36 -5.82
C VAL A 196 -10.07 -3.23 -7.06
N VAL A 197 -9.13 -4.20 -7.02
CA VAL A 197 -8.92 -5.19 -8.10
C VAL A 197 -10.17 -6.03 -8.33
N THR A 198 -10.81 -6.52 -7.28
CA THR A 198 -12.07 -7.27 -7.41
C THR A 198 -13.17 -6.37 -7.98
N ALA A 199 -13.32 -5.16 -7.44
CA ALA A 199 -14.31 -4.21 -7.93
C ALA A 199 -14.10 -3.91 -9.42
N TYR A 200 -12.87 -3.62 -9.85
CA TYR A 200 -12.54 -3.39 -11.25
C TYR A 200 -12.87 -4.59 -12.13
N ALA A 201 -12.40 -5.79 -11.73
CA ALA A 201 -12.57 -7.01 -12.52
C ALA A 201 -14.05 -7.33 -12.77
N THR A 202 -14.90 -7.01 -11.80
CA THR A 202 -16.34 -7.33 -11.81
C THR A 202 -17.23 -6.10 -12.08
N TRP A 203 -16.64 -4.93 -12.34
CA TRP A 203 -17.36 -3.70 -12.64
C TRP A 203 -18.10 -3.81 -13.96
N ASP A 204 -19.35 -3.33 -13.97
CA ASP A 204 -20.14 -3.25 -15.19
C ASP A 204 -19.74 -2.04 -16.04
N PHE A 205 -18.91 -2.26 -17.05
CA PHE A 205 -18.58 -1.27 -18.08
C PHE A 205 -19.51 -1.40 -19.29
N GLY A 206 -20.80 -1.16 -19.08
CA GLY A 206 -21.80 -1.23 -20.14
C GLY A 206 -22.11 -2.66 -20.60
N GLY A 207 -22.33 -3.56 -19.66
CA GLY A 207 -22.62 -4.98 -19.88
C GLY A 207 -21.38 -5.84 -20.07
N ARG A 208 -20.19 -5.34 -19.77
CA ARG A 208 -18.92 -6.09 -19.88
C ARG A 208 -18.11 -5.95 -18.60
N PRO A 209 -17.61 -7.04 -18.02
CA PRO A 209 -16.75 -6.98 -16.86
C PRO A 209 -15.39 -6.35 -17.20
N GLY A 210 -14.83 -5.56 -16.27
CA GLY A 210 -13.50 -4.99 -16.45
C GLY A 210 -12.41 -6.04 -16.67
N ALA A 211 -12.64 -7.28 -16.24
CA ALA A 211 -11.77 -8.42 -16.47
C ALA A 211 -11.56 -8.76 -17.95
N ASP A 212 -12.44 -8.37 -18.86
CA ASP A 212 -12.28 -8.53 -20.32
C ASP A 212 -11.02 -7.81 -20.85
N ASP A 213 -10.56 -6.82 -20.13
CA ASP A 213 -9.35 -6.05 -20.47
C ASP A 213 -8.06 -6.64 -19.90
N LEU A 214 -8.15 -7.75 -19.15
CA LEU A 214 -7.06 -8.31 -18.36
C LEU A 214 -6.71 -9.74 -18.80
N ALA A 215 -5.44 -10.09 -18.68
CA ALA A 215 -4.96 -11.45 -18.82
C ALA A 215 -4.78 -12.17 -17.47
N GLY A 216 -4.83 -11.41 -16.35
CA GLY A 216 -4.73 -12.00 -15.02
C GLY A 216 -4.98 -11.01 -13.91
N LEU A 217 -5.28 -11.56 -12.71
CA LEU A 217 -5.43 -10.85 -11.45
C LEU A 217 -4.37 -11.30 -10.45
N VAL A 218 -3.92 -10.37 -9.61
CA VAL A 218 -2.94 -10.62 -8.54
C VAL A 218 -3.45 -10.04 -7.23
N TYR A 219 -3.67 -10.88 -6.24
CA TYR A 219 -4.06 -10.50 -4.88
C TYR A 219 -2.87 -10.61 -3.95
N ILE A 220 -2.54 -9.52 -3.25
CA ILE A 220 -1.36 -9.42 -2.37
C ILE A 220 -1.86 -9.12 -0.95
N ASP A 221 -2.10 -10.16 -0.19
CA ASP A 221 -2.63 -10.08 1.19
C ASP A 221 -3.81 -9.11 1.33
N GLY A 222 -4.66 -9.08 0.31
CA GLY A 222 -5.82 -8.21 0.22
C GLY A 222 -6.79 -8.73 -0.84
N GLY A 223 -8.06 -8.47 -0.62
CA GLY A 223 -9.15 -8.92 -1.46
C GLY A 223 -10.47 -8.42 -0.92
N SER A 224 -11.56 -8.96 -1.42
CA SER A 224 -12.89 -8.56 -0.97
C SER A 224 -13.33 -9.33 0.26
N GLU A 225 -14.04 -8.65 1.13
CA GLU A 225 -14.77 -9.19 2.26
C GLU A 225 -16.25 -9.44 1.86
N PRO A 226 -17.01 -10.26 2.60
CA PRO A 226 -18.44 -10.39 2.37
C PRO A 226 -19.13 -9.02 2.40
N ALA A 227 -20.10 -8.82 1.49
CA ALA A 227 -20.80 -7.55 1.38
C ALA A 227 -21.59 -7.23 2.66
N ALA A 228 -21.61 -5.95 3.01
CA ALA A 228 -22.39 -5.45 4.13
C ALA A 228 -23.89 -5.35 3.77
N SER A 229 -24.73 -5.17 4.78
CA SER A 229 -26.14 -4.85 4.58
C SER A 229 -26.35 -3.41 4.08
N ALA A 230 -27.48 -3.13 3.44
CA ALA A 230 -27.85 -1.77 3.07
C ALA A 230 -27.90 -0.82 4.28
N GLN A 231 -28.32 -1.31 5.44
CA GLN A 231 -28.34 -0.50 6.67
C GLN A 231 -26.94 -0.07 7.10
N GLN A 232 -25.95 -0.97 7.05
CA GLN A 232 -24.54 -0.63 7.37
C GLN A 232 -23.97 0.38 6.37
N ALA A 233 -24.23 0.17 5.08
CA ALA A 233 -23.83 1.09 4.02
C ALA A 233 -24.45 2.48 4.20
N THR A 234 -25.76 2.55 4.50
CA THR A 234 -26.46 3.81 4.76
C THR A 234 -25.89 4.52 5.99
N ALA A 235 -25.56 3.79 7.05
CA ALA A 235 -24.99 4.37 8.26
C ALA A 235 -23.57 4.94 8.01
N ALA A 236 -22.74 4.25 7.21
CA ALA A 236 -21.41 4.72 6.84
C ALA A 236 -21.49 6.00 6.00
N LEU A 237 -22.35 6.00 4.97
CA LEU A 237 -22.56 7.17 4.11
C LEU A 237 -23.09 8.37 4.91
N ALA A 238 -24.08 8.16 5.78
CA ALA A 238 -24.62 9.23 6.63
C ALA A 238 -23.57 9.81 7.60
N ALA A 239 -22.66 8.97 8.12
CA ALA A 239 -21.57 9.42 8.97
C ALA A 239 -20.56 10.29 8.19
N LEU A 240 -20.23 9.89 6.95
CA LEU A 240 -19.35 10.65 6.07
C LEU A 240 -19.98 11.99 5.64
N GLU A 241 -21.28 12.01 5.37
CA GLU A 241 -22.01 13.20 4.93
C GLU A 241 -22.40 14.13 6.06
N ALA A 242 -22.24 13.73 7.31
CA ALA A 242 -22.58 14.55 8.47
C ALA A 242 -21.87 15.92 8.42
N PRO A 243 -22.53 16.99 8.92
CA PRO A 243 -21.93 18.32 8.98
C PRO A 243 -20.59 18.31 9.72
N GLY A 244 -19.53 18.83 9.09
CA GLY A 244 -18.19 18.88 9.66
C GLY A 244 -17.40 17.55 9.63
N ALA A 245 -17.99 16.46 9.12
CA ALA A 245 -17.25 15.20 8.94
C ALA A 245 -16.09 15.38 7.96
N SER A 246 -14.94 14.79 8.32
CA SER A 246 -13.75 14.79 7.47
C SER A 246 -13.98 13.90 6.25
N PRO A 247 -13.54 14.29 5.03
CA PRO A 247 -13.50 13.39 3.89
C PRO A 247 -12.43 12.30 4.01
N TRP A 248 -11.53 12.41 4.99
CA TRP A 248 -10.32 11.60 5.14
C TRP A 248 -10.44 10.58 6.27
N LEU A 249 -9.88 9.42 6.02
CA LEU A 249 -9.69 8.38 7.04
C LEU A 249 -8.69 8.87 8.11
N ALA A 250 -9.05 8.75 9.38
CA ALA A 250 -8.10 8.87 10.48
C ALA A 250 -7.39 7.52 10.68
N PHE A 251 -6.25 7.33 10.01
CA PHE A 251 -5.51 6.08 10.04
C PHE A 251 -4.87 5.83 11.41
N GLY A 252 -5.23 4.73 12.06
CA GLY A 252 -4.79 4.46 13.44
C GLY A 252 -5.25 5.53 14.46
N GLY A 253 -6.30 6.29 14.16
CA GLY A 253 -6.78 7.39 14.99
C GLY A 253 -6.01 8.71 14.77
N ILE A 254 -5.00 8.72 13.93
CA ILE A 254 -4.24 9.93 13.56
C ILE A 254 -4.93 10.59 12.36
N PRO A 255 -5.37 11.87 12.48
CA PRO A 255 -6.05 12.54 11.38
C PRO A 255 -5.11 12.83 10.21
N ALA A 256 -5.67 12.90 9.01
CA ALA A 256 -4.97 13.39 7.82
C ALA A 256 -4.51 14.86 8.02
N PRO A 257 -3.34 15.25 7.51
CA PRO A 257 -2.37 14.45 6.74
C PRO A 257 -1.33 13.73 7.59
N TYR A 258 -1.41 13.80 8.93
CA TYR A 258 -0.30 13.48 9.82
C TYR A 258 0.10 12.01 9.83
N ALA A 259 -0.82 11.06 9.63
CA ALA A 259 -0.45 9.65 9.56
C ALA A 259 0.51 9.37 8.39
N GLY A 260 0.22 9.93 7.21
CA GLY A 260 1.09 9.85 6.03
C GLY A 260 2.42 10.58 6.23
N ILE A 261 2.38 11.80 6.79
CA ILE A 261 3.58 12.58 7.11
C ILE A 261 4.51 11.81 8.06
N PHE A 262 3.99 11.19 9.12
CA PHE A 262 4.82 10.36 10.03
C PHE A 262 5.49 9.21 9.30
N ALA A 263 4.76 8.53 8.40
CA ALA A 263 5.30 7.43 7.61
C ALA A 263 6.39 7.91 6.63
N ALA A 264 6.12 8.97 5.86
CA ALA A 264 7.04 9.52 4.87
C ALA A 264 8.30 10.14 5.51
N ALA A 265 8.13 11.05 6.47
CA ALA A 265 9.25 11.72 7.14
C ALA A 265 10.06 10.75 8.00
N GLY A 266 9.40 9.83 8.73
CA GLY A 266 10.06 8.83 9.56
C GLY A 266 10.89 7.85 8.75
N SER A 267 10.37 7.35 7.63
CA SER A 267 11.08 6.45 6.73
C SER A 267 12.26 7.15 6.05
N LEU A 268 12.09 8.40 5.63
CA LEU A 268 13.17 9.18 5.03
C LEU A 268 14.30 9.46 6.05
N ALA A 269 13.94 9.82 7.29
CA ALA A 269 14.91 9.99 8.37
C ALA A 269 15.68 8.71 8.68
N ALA A 270 14.99 7.55 8.67
CA ALA A 270 15.60 6.23 8.85
C ALA A 270 16.58 5.88 7.73
N LEU A 271 16.35 6.33 6.49
CA LEU A 271 17.24 6.08 5.34
C LEU A 271 18.44 7.03 5.32
N LEU A 272 18.20 8.32 5.46
CA LEU A 272 19.21 9.34 5.23
C LEU A 272 20.04 9.66 6.49
N PHE A 273 19.42 9.49 7.68
CA PHE A 273 20.02 9.86 8.96
C PHE A 273 19.86 8.76 10.00
N PRO A 274 20.15 7.47 9.68
CA PRO A 274 19.78 6.30 10.48
C PRO A 274 20.24 6.36 11.94
N ASN A 275 21.45 6.91 12.19
CA ASN A 275 22.12 6.91 13.49
C ASN A 275 21.93 8.21 14.29
N GLN A 276 21.17 9.18 13.77
CA GLN A 276 20.88 10.42 14.51
C GLN A 276 19.73 10.19 15.52
N PRO A 277 19.67 11.00 16.60
CA PRO A 277 18.55 10.96 17.54
C PRO A 277 17.23 11.17 16.84
N SER A 278 16.21 10.38 17.19
CA SER A 278 14.86 10.54 16.64
C SER A 278 14.17 11.79 17.20
N LEU A 279 13.92 12.77 16.37
CA LEU A 279 13.11 13.93 16.71
C LEU A 279 11.64 13.55 16.93
N GLY A 280 11.13 12.59 16.17
CA GLY A 280 9.77 12.06 16.35
C GLY A 280 9.57 11.46 17.74
N GLN A 281 10.53 10.72 18.29
CA GLN A 281 10.45 10.15 19.64
C GLN A 281 10.26 11.23 20.72
N THR A 282 10.98 12.33 20.61
CA THR A 282 10.98 13.38 21.63
C THR A 282 9.93 14.45 21.40
N SER A 283 9.20 14.37 20.31
CA SER A 283 8.20 15.38 19.89
C SER A 283 6.99 15.48 20.82
N GLY A 284 6.61 14.38 21.48
CA GLY A 284 5.33 14.27 22.18
C GLY A 284 4.11 14.34 21.25
N LEU A 285 4.31 14.08 19.94
CA LEU A 285 3.26 14.04 18.92
C LEU A 285 2.83 12.63 18.56
N LEU A 286 3.75 11.65 18.73
CA LEU A 286 3.44 10.26 18.47
C LEU A 286 2.64 9.64 19.62
N PRO A 287 1.69 8.73 19.34
CA PRO A 287 1.05 7.91 20.37
C PRO A 287 2.10 7.15 21.20
N SER A 288 1.89 7.07 22.51
CA SER A 288 2.88 6.52 23.46
C SER A 288 3.21 5.05 23.21
N ASP A 289 2.28 4.28 22.68
CA ASP A 289 2.43 2.85 22.39
C ASP A 289 3.33 2.56 21.18
N ILE A 290 3.56 3.55 20.31
CA ILE A 290 4.48 3.45 19.17
C ILE A 290 5.85 4.12 19.44
N VAL A 291 6.07 4.62 20.64
CA VAL A 291 7.33 5.27 21.05
C VAL A 291 8.14 4.29 21.91
N PRO A 292 9.41 3.99 21.56
CA PRO A 292 10.27 3.18 22.40
C PRO A 292 10.47 3.78 23.79
N PRO A 293 10.56 2.94 24.87
CA PRO A 293 10.74 3.43 26.24
C PRO A 293 12.16 3.92 26.54
N VAL A 294 13.08 3.77 25.57
CA VAL A 294 14.49 4.17 25.67
C VAL A 294 14.83 5.13 24.55
N ARG A 295 15.87 5.96 24.71
CA ARG A 295 16.30 6.90 23.67
C ARG A 295 16.85 6.14 22.45
N VAL A 296 16.30 6.44 21.28
CA VAL A 296 16.63 5.71 20.04
C VAL A 296 17.12 6.61 18.91
N THR A 297 17.77 5.96 17.97
CA THR A 297 18.08 6.54 16.66
C THR A 297 16.83 6.64 15.79
N ASN A 298 16.91 7.38 14.66
CA ASN A 298 15.83 7.42 13.67
C ASN A 298 15.46 6.00 13.18
N LEU A 299 16.45 5.15 12.96
CA LEU A 299 16.20 3.76 12.53
C LEU A 299 15.51 2.94 13.63
N GLY A 300 15.89 3.13 14.89
CA GLY A 300 15.25 2.49 16.04
C GLY A 300 13.80 2.92 16.21
N GLN A 301 13.50 4.22 16.09
CA GLN A 301 12.12 4.72 16.14
C GLN A 301 11.29 4.20 14.97
N PHE A 302 11.81 4.21 13.74
CA PHE A 302 11.09 3.74 12.56
C PHE A 302 10.78 2.23 12.65
N GLY A 303 11.77 1.43 13.04
CA GLY A 303 11.61 -0.02 13.16
C GLY A 303 10.67 -0.45 14.27
N TYR A 304 10.65 0.25 15.41
CA TYR A 304 9.95 -0.19 16.62
C TYR A 304 8.44 -0.43 16.43
N PRO A 305 7.64 0.52 15.92
CA PRO A 305 6.22 0.32 15.71
C PRO A 305 5.90 -0.57 14.50
N LEU A 306 6.84 -0.75 13.58
CA LEU A 306 6.61 -1.39 12.29
C LEU A 306 7.13 -2.83 12.20
N ASN A 307 7.83 -3.32 13.20
CA ASN A 307 8.33 -4.68 13.24
C ASN A 307 7.39 -5.60 14.02
N VAL A 308 7.05 -6.74 13.46
CA VAL A 308 6.11 -7.72 14.07
C VAL A 308 6.46 -8.14 15.50
N GLY A 309 7.74 -8.10 15.88
CA GLY A 309 8.19 -8.50 17.21
C GLY A 309 8.10 -7.39 18.26
N THR A 310 7.95 -6.14 17.87
CA THR A 310 7.96 -4.96 18.75
C THR A 310 6.77 -4.05 18.59
N SER A 311 5.98 -4.19 17.52
CA SER A 311 4.81 -3.34 17.28
C SER A 311 3.70 -3.58 18.31
N PRO A 312 2.91 -2.56 18.64
CA PRO A 312 1.75 -2.74 19.48
C PRO A 312 0.74 -3.71 18.82
N PRO A 313 -0.05 -4.46 19.62
CA PRO A 313 -0.99 -5.46 19.08
C PRO A 313 -1.96 -4.91 18.03
N SER A 314 -2.34 -3.64 18.15
CA SER A 314 -3.22 -2.95 17.19
C SER A 314 -2.64 -2.80 15.79
N LEU A 315 -1.31 -2.84 15.66
CA LEU A 315 -0.59 -2.69 14.39
C LEU A 315 0.08 -3.99 13.91
N LEU A 316 0.09 -5.03 14.74
CA LEU A 316 0.88 -6.25 14.50
C LEU A 316 0.60 -6.92 13.15
N ALA A 317 -0.64 -6.91 12.68
CA ALA A 317 -1.02 -7.56 11.42
C ALA A 317 -0.49 -6.81 10.18
N ALA A 318 -0.37 -5.48 10.26
CA ALA A 318 -0.03 -4.62 9.13
C ALA A 318 1.48 -4.37 8.94
N GLN A 319 2.35 -5.06 9.72
CA GLN A 319 3.77 -4.75 9.76
C GLN A 319 4.63 -5.69 8.91
N GLY A 320 5.96 -5.57 9.05
CA GLY A 320 6.97 -6.39 8.40
C GLY A 320 7.89 -7.10 9.39
N HIS A 321 8.57 -8.15 8.95
CA HIS A 321 9.66 -8.79 9.69
C HIS A 321 10.96 -8.02 9.44
N LEU A 322 11.22 -6.98 10.27
CA LEU A 322 12.31 -6.02 10.05
C LEU A 322 13.58 -6.34 10.85
N GLY A 323 13.52 -7.30 11.77
CA GLY A 323 14.62 -7.71 12.64
C GLY A 323 14.14 -8.13 14.02
N THR A 324 15.07 -8.26 14.97
CA THR A 324 14.78 -8.66 16.36
C THR A 324 14.35 -7.50 17.25
N GLY A 325 14.42 -6.26 16.78
CA GLY A 325 14.04 -5.07 17.54
C GLY A 325 15.22 -4.12 17.78
N LEU A 326 15.18 -3.40 18.91
CA LEU A 326 16.26 -2.49 19.27
C LEU A 326 17.55 -3.29 19.65
N THR A 327 18.70 -2.65 19.53
CA THR A 327 19.97 -3.20 20.02
C THR A 327 19.90 -3.46 21.52
N THR A 328 20.63 -4.46 22.02
CA THR A 328 20.61 -4.85 23.46
C THR A 328 21.33 -3.85 24.36
N SER A 329 22.18 -3.00 23.80
CA SER A 329 22.91 -1.94 24.48
C SER A 329 22.91 -0.67 23.63
N PRO A 330 22.99 0.50 24.29
CA PRO A 330 23.07 1.77 23.55
C PRO A 330 24.43 1.89 22.82
N GLY A 331 24.37 2.45 21.65
CA GLY A 331 25.53 2.87 20.87
C GLY A 331 26.05 4.26 21.29
N PRO A 332 26.80 4.93 20.43
CA PRO A 332 27.27 6.29 20.66
C PRO A 332 26.14 7.24 21.08
N LYS A 333 26.44 8.17 21.98
CA LYS A 333 25.47 9.16 22.53
C LYS A 333 24.33 8.53 23.35
N GLY A 334 24.46 7.28 23.82
CA GLY A 334 23.43 6.61 24.62
C GLY A 334 22.16 6.28 23.86
N LEU A 335 22.23 6.09 22.54
CA LEU A 335 21.09 5.80 21.68
C LEU A 335 21.02 4.31 21.34
N TYR A 336 19.85 3.72 21.47
CA TYR A 336 19.59 2.37 20.99
C TYR A 336 19.32 2.41 19.48
N GLY A 337 20.01 1.56 18.73
CA GLY A 337 19.85 1.39 17.28
C GLY A 337 18.84 0.29 16.97
N TRP A 338 18.89 -0.18 15.73
CA TRP A 338 18.08 -1.29 15.22
C TRP A 338 18.93 -2.54 14.99
N ASN A 339 18.45 -3.70 15.41
CA ASN A 339 19.09 -4.99 15.15
C ASN A 339 18.36 -5.70 13.99
N PRO A 340 18.98 -5.81 12.79
CA PRO A 340 18.38 -6.41 11.61
C PRO A 340 18.39 -7.95 11.60
N ALA A 341 18.93 -8.61 12.62
CA ALA A 341 19.03 -10.07 12.66
C ALA A 341 17.65 -10.71 12.49
N GLY A 342 17.56 -11.74 11.65
CA GLY A 342 16.31 -12.43 11.37
C GLY A 342 15.29 -11.65 10.50
N ALA A 343 15.66 -10.51 9.95
CA ALA A 343 14.77 -9.76 9.07
C ALA A 343 14.42 -10.55 7.80
N LEU A 344 13.14 -10.66 7.49
CA LEU A 344 12.66 -11.10 6.18
C LEU A 344 12.65 -9.93 5.18
N THR A 345 12.23 -8.77 5.65
CA THR A 345 12.28 -7.50 4.91
C THR A 345 13.35 -6.60 5.53
N PRO A 346 14.46 -6.32 4.82
CA PRO A 346 15.44 -5.35 5.29
C PRO A 346 14.79 -4.00 5.57
N ILE A 347 15.06 -3.43 6.75
CA ILE A 347 14.43 -2.17 7.19
C ILE A 347 14.67 -1.00 6.21
N SER A 348 15.82 -0.98 5.51
CA SER A 348 16.09 0.01 4.47
C SER A 348 15.19 -0.13 3.24
N ARG A 349 14.82 -1.37 2.86
CA ARG A 349 13.84 -1.59 1.80
C ARG A 349 12.45 -1.16 2.26
N PHE A 350 12.09 -1.50 3.50
CA PHE A 350 10.82 -1.06 4.09
C PHE A 350 10.73 0.46 4.16
N ALA A 351 11.79 1.14 4.57
CA ALA A 351 11.87 2.59 4.55
C ALA A 351 11.81 3.18 3.12
N THR A 352 12.38 2.49 2.12
CA THR A 352 12.24 2.89 0.70
C THR A 352 10.79 2.80 0.22
N MET A 353 10.03 1.79 0.68
CA MET A 353 8.61 1.65 0.32
C MET A 353 7.81 2.88 0.73
N PHE A 354 8.05 3.43 1.92
CA PHE A 354 7.28 4.55 2.44
C PHE A 354 7.84 5.93 2.08
N SER A 355 9.15 6.09 1.94
CA SER A 355 9.75 7.37 1.55
C SER A 355 9.75 7.64 0.04
N GLY A 356 9.60 6.59 -0.76
CA GLY A 356 9.77 6.68 -2.22
C GLY A 356 11.18 6.97 -2.69
N TYR A 357 12.16 7.06 -1.76
CA TYR A 357 13.54 7.42 -2.10
C TYR A 357 14.14 6.52 -3.20
N PRO A 358 14.83 7.09 -4.19
CA PRO A 358 15.22 8.50 -4.36
C PRO A 358 14.27 9.33 -5.24
N LEU A 359 13.05 8.86 -5.53
CA LEU A 359 12.12 9.60 -6.39
C LEU A 359 11.64 10.88 -5.72
N LEU A 360 11.37 11.89 -6.55
CA LEU A 360 10.84 13.18 -6.14
C LEU A 360 9.35 13.25 -6.44
N ASN A 361 8.61 14.02 -5.64
CA ASN A 361 7.14 14.09 -5.68
C ASN A 361 6.53 12.68 -5.71
N ALA A 362 7.06 11.80 -4.89
CA ALA A 362 6.60 10.43 -4.79
C ALA A 362 7.08 9.84 -3.46
N ASP A 363 6.17 9.60 -2.57
CA ASP A 363 6.39 8.74 -1.42
C ASP A 363 5.50 7.48 -1.50
N GLY A 364 5.55 6.63 -0.52
CA GLY A 364 4.74 5.41 -0.47
C GLY A 364 3.54 5.55 0.47
N SER A 365 3.32 6.74 0.99
CA SER A 365 2.22 7.08 1.90
C SER A 365 1.24 8.00 1.19
N GLU A 366 -0.01 7.85 1.48
CA GLU A 366 -1.06 8.74 1.03
C GLU A 366 -1.55 9.53 2.23
N TRP A 367 -1.34 10.86 2.22
CA TRP A 367 -1.57 11.69 3.39
C TRP A 367 -3.05 12.02 3.61
N TYR A 368 -3.80 12.09 2.51
CA TYR A 368 -5.22 12.41 2.45
C TYR A 368 -6.02 11.24 1.89
N PHE A 369 -6.02 10.09 2.60
CA PHE A 369 -6.71 8.89 2.13
C PHE A 369 -8.24 9.03 2.30
N PRO A 370 -9.05 8.84 1.24
CA PRO A 370 -10.49 9.05 1.32
C PRO A 370 -11.20 8.04 2.23
N GLN A 371 -11.98 8.54 3.18
CA GLN A 371 -12.87 7.71 4.00
C GLN A 371 -13.86 6.97 3.11
N ARG A 372 -14.39 7.61 2.06
CA ARG A 372 -15.33 7.03 1.12
C ARG A 372 -14.80 5.77 0.45
N LEU A 373 -13.53 5.73 0.05
CA LEU A 373 -12.95 4.54 -0.58
C LEU A 373 -12.92 3.35 0.40
N THR A 374 -12.65 3.60 1.68
CA THR A 374 -12.74 2.57 2.73
C THR A 374 -14.16 2.08 2.91
N ASP A 375 -15.12 2.99 3.00
CA ASP A 375 -16.53 2.64 3.23
C ASP A 375 -17.10 1.84 2.04
N ASP A 376 -16.74 2.20 0.81
CA ASP A 376 -17.23 1.54 -0.40
C ASP A 376 -16.72 0.09 -0.52
N THR A 377 -15.62 -0.30 0.15
CA THR A 377 -15.16 -1.70 0.13
C THR A 377 -16.21 -2.68 0.64
N MET A 378 -17.08 -2.24 1.55
CA MET A 378 -18.16 -3.06 2.10
C MET A 378 -19.23 -3.46 1.07
N ALA A 379 -19.26 -2.80 -0.10
CA ALA A 379 -20.19 -3.11 -1.18
C ALA A 379 -19.59 -3.99 -2.30
N VAL A 380 -18.27 -4.26 -2.26
CA VAL A 380 -17.63 -5.06 -3.33
C VAL A 380 -18.06 -6.52 -3.24
N GLY A 381 -18.03 -7.12 -2.04
CA GLY A 381 -18.32 -8.53 -1.85
C GLY A 381 -17.46 -9.40 -2.76
N ASN A 382 -18.06 -10.43 -3.34
CA ASN A 382 -17.41 -11.27 -4.36
C ASN A 382 -17.75 -10.82 -5.80
N GLY A 383 -18.11 -9.55 -5.99
CA GLY A 383 -18.41 -8.97 -7.30
C GLY A 383 -19.78 -9.33 -7.87
N ASN A 384 -20.73 -9.74 -7.02
CA ASN A 384 -22.13 -9.95 -7.41
C ASN A 384 -23.02 -8.86 -6.81
N ALA A 385 -24.17 -8.64 -7.44
CA ALA A 385 -25.16 -7.68 -6.96
C ALA A 385 -25.51 -7.91 -5.48
N ASN A 386 -25.48 -6.85 -4.69
CA ASN A 386 -25.78 -6.87 -3.28
C ASN A 386 -26.42 -5.55 -2.81
N PRO A 387 -27.13 -5.54 -1.68
CA PRO A 387 -27.89 -4.36 -1.24
C PRO A 387 -27.04 -3.12 -0.91
N ALA A 388 -25.76 -3.27 -0.52
CA ALA A 388 -24.89 -2.15 -0.21
C ALA A 388 -24.47 -1.36 -1.46
N GLN A 389 -24.41 -2.00 -2.63
CA GLN A 389 -24.01 -1.39 -3.91
C GLN A 389 -24.93 -0.25 -4.32
N ALA A 390 -26.24 -0.44 -4.22
CA ALA A 390 -27.22 0.58 -4.54
C ALA A 390 -27.09 1.84 -3.65
N VAL A 391 -26.69 1.66 -2.39
CA VAL A 391 -26.47 2.75 -1.43
C VAL A 391 -25.18 3.51 -1.73
N LEU A 392 -24.10 2.78 -2.03
CA LEU A 392 -22.76 3.33 -2.16
C LEU A 392 -22.37 3.65 -3.61
N GLY A 393 -23.20 3.33 -4.60
CA GLY A 393 -22.89 3.56 -6.02
C GLY A 393 -21.73 2.70 -6.52
N VAL A 394 -21.61 1.45 -6.04
CA VAL A 394 -20.60 0.49 -6.45
C VAL A 394 -21.21 -0.45 -7.48
N ASP A 395 -20.68 -0.49 -8.69
CA ASP A 395 -21.24 -1.26 -9.81
C ASP A 395 -20.44 -2.55 -10.11
N ALA A 396 -19.95 -3.20 -9.07
CA ALA A 396 -19.19 -4.45 -9.12
C ALA A 396 -20.15 -5.65 -9.13
N THR A 397 -20.85 -5.88 -10.25
CA THR A 397 -22.01 -6.79 -10.34
C THR A 397 -21.81 -8.01 -11.24
N LEU A 398 -20.73 -8.00 -12.09
CA LEU A 398 -20.49 -9.02 -13.12
C LEU A 398 -19.51 -10.13 -12.69
N GLY A 399 -19.49 -10.46 -11.40
CA GLY A 399 -18.58 -11.46 -10.85
C GLY A 399 -18.81 -12.90 -11.32
N ARG A 400 -19.88 -13.16 -12.07
CA ARG A 400 -20.14 -14.47 -12.72
C ARG A 400 -19.78 -14.50 -14.20
N GLU A 401 -19.33 -13.35 -14.73
CA GLU A 401 -19.13 -13.16 -16.17
C GLU A 401 -17.67 -12.98 -16.55
N LEU A 402 -16.74 -13.28 -15.64
CA LEU A 402 -15.31 -13.14 -15.90
C LEU A 402 -14.86 -14.17 -16.97
N PRO A 403 -13.89 -13.80 -17.83
CA PRO A 403 -13.38 -14.70 -18.86
C PRO A 403 -12.81 -16.00 -18.27
N HIS A 404 -13.21 -17.15 -18.79
CA HIS A 404 -12.70 -18.46 -18.34
C HIS A 404 -11.17 -18.60 -18.52
N SER A 405 -10.58 -17.82 -19.43
CA SER A 405 -9.12 -17.80 -19.67
C SER A 405 -8.35 -16.96 -18.65
N LEU A 406 -9.03 -16.20 -17.78
CA LEU A 406 -8.39 -15.34 -16.81
C LEU A 406 -7.53 -16.15 -15.82
N LEU A 407 -6.30 -15.71 -15.61
CA LEU A 407 -5.39 -16.31 -14.64
C LEU A 407 -5.47 -15.55 -13.32
N ILE A 408 -5.47 -16.24 -12.18
CA ILE A 408 -5.55 -15.62 -10.86
C ILE A 408 -4.37 -16.08 -10.01
N TYR A 409 -3.64 -15.14 -9.45
CA TYR A 409 -2.61 -15.36 -8.45
C TYR A 409 -3.01 -14.69 -7.13
N ALA A 410 -3.11 -15.46 -6.05
CA ALA A 410 -3.41 -14.94 -4.73
C ALA A 410 -2.37 -15.39 -3.71
N PHE A 411 -1.87 -14.43 -2.95
CA PHE A 411 -0.87 -14.61 -1.90
C PHE A 411 -1.43 -14.08 -0.58
N GLY A 412 -1.70 -14.98 0.36
CA GLY A 412 -2.15 -14.65 1.71
C GLY A 412 -0.96 -14.54 2.65
N ALA A 413 -0.77 -13.37 3.27
CA ALA A 413 0.13 -13.10 4.37
C ALA A 413 -0.67 -12.93 5.68
N ARG A 414 -0.14 -12.23 6.67
CA ARG A 414 -0.69 -12.26 8.02
C ARG A 414 -2.09 -11.66 8.16
N LEU A 415 -2.44 -10.63 7.39
CA LEU A 415 -3.73 -9.94 7.53
C LEU A 415 -4.84 -10.70 6.81
N GLY A 416 -4.67 -10.95 5.51
CA GLY A 416 -5.67 -11.60 4.68
C GLY A 416 -5.62 -13.12 4.72
N GLY A 417 -4.43 -13.71 4.81
CA GLY A 417 -4.23 -15.13 5.02
C GLY A 417 -5.06 -16.04 4.10
N GLN A 418 -5.74 -17.01 4.70
CA GLN A 418 -6.57 -17.97 3.98
C GLN A 418 -7.81 -17.31 3.36
N SER A 419 -8.38 -16.27 3.99
CA SER A 419 -9.62 -15.64 3.49
C SER A 419 -9.44 -15.05 2.08
N ILE A 420 -8.25 -14.53 1.75
CA ILE A 420 -7.95 -14.00 0.42
C ILE A 420 -7.90 -15.12 -0.64
N LEU A 421 -7.37 -16.29 -0.27
CA LEU A 421 -7.31 -17.44 -1.16
C LEU A 421 -8.70 -18.01 -1.41
N ASP A 422 -9.53 -18.04 -0.37
CA ASP A 422 -10.92 -18.50 -0.44
C ASP A 422 -11.76 -17.54 -1.30
N ALA A 423 -11.60 -16.23 -1.13
CA ALA A 423 -12.27 -15.22 -1.95
C ALA A 423 -11.88 -15.34 -3.44
N ALA A 424 -10.58 -15.50 -3.73
CA ALA A 424 -10.08 -15.70 -5.09
C ALA A 424 -10.62 -17.02 -5.71
N SER A 425 -10.69 -18.09 -4.92
CA SER A 425 -11.24 -19.38 -5.34
C SER A 425 -12.76 -19.29 -5.61
N GLN A 426 -13.49 -18.56 -4.76
CA GLN A 426 -14.93 -18.33 -4.93
C GLN A 426 -15.21 -17.51 -6.19
N LEU A 427 -14.43 -16.43 -6.42
CA LEU A 427 -14.55 -15.61 -7.62
C LEU A 427 -14.33 -16.45 -8.89
N ALA A 428 -13.29 -17.29 -8.88
CA ALA A 428 -13.02 -18.20 -10.00
C ALA A 428 -14.13 -19.22 -10.22
N ALA A 429 -14.60 -19.86 -9.14
CA ALA A 429 -15.63 -20.91 -9.21
C ALA A 429 -16.95 -20.38 -9.75
N GLN A 430 -17.40 -19.20 -9.28
CA GLN A 430 -18.66 -18.60 -9.72
C GLN A 430 -18.66 -18.16 -11.19
N SER A 431 -17.46 -17.86 -11.74
CA SER A 431 -17.25 -17.46 -13.15
C SER A 431 -16.91 -18.66 -14.04
N GLY A 432 -16.82 -19.89 -13.50
CA GLY A 432 -16.40 -21.07 -14.27
C GLY A 432 -14.93 -21.04 -14.70
N ILE A 433 -14.08 -20.25 -14.05
CA ILE A 433 -12.63 -20.22 -14.33
C ILE A 433 -12.03 -21.56 -13.85
N PRO A 434 -11.30 -22.29 -14.71
CA PRO A 434 -10.71 -23.57 -14.34
C PRO A 434 -9.72 -23.48 -13.18
N ALA A 435 -9.70 -24.47 -12.29
CA ALA A 435 -8.82 -24.50 -11.12
C ALA A 435 -7.32 -24.42 -11.46
N ASN A 436 -6.90 -24.92 -12.63
CA ASN A 436 -5.52 -24.81 -13.11
C ASN A 436 -5.12 -23.39 -13.52
N ASN A 437 -6.07 -22.47 -13.63
CA ASN A 437 -5.79 -21.05 -13.82
C ASN A 437 -5.50 -20.31 -12.50
N LEU A 438 -5.70 -20.96 -11.36
CA LEU A 438 -5.42 -20.40 -10.05
C LEU A 438 -4.02 -20.78 -9.58
N THR A 439 -3.36 -19.82 -8.94
CA THR A 439 -2.13 -20.02 -8.17
C THR A 439 -2.34 -19.41 -6.81
N LEU A 440 -2.48 -20.25 -5.79
CA LEU A 440 -2.84 -19.85 -4.43
C LEU A 440 -1.68 -20.17 -3.48
N ILE A 441 -1.16 -19.18 -2.78
CA ILE A 441 -0.03 -19.35 -1.86
C ILE A 441 -0.40 -18.76 -0.49
N ASN A 442 -0.48 -19.63 0.53
CA ASN A 442 -0.67 -19.20 1.91
C ASN A 442 0.68 -19.07 2.62
N ARG A 443 0.96 -17.87 3.13
CA ARG A 443 2.13 -17.55 3.95
C ARG A 443 1.75 -16.83 5.26
N GLN A 444 0.51 -16.94 5.70
CA GLN A 444 -0.04 -16.27 6.88
C GLN A 444 0.81 -16.44 8.15
N GLY A 445 1.42 -17.63 8.33
CA GLY A 445 2.26 -17.91 9.50
C GLY A 445 3.70 -17.39 9.40
N THR A 446 4.14 -16.94 8.21
CA THR A 446 5.56 -16.61 7.97
C THR A 446 5.79 -15.23 7.35
N TYR A 447 4.78 -14.62 6.74
CA TYR A 447 4.83 -13.29 6.14
C TYR A 447 3.92 -12.32 6.90
N ALA A 448 4.45 -11.18 7.29
CA ALA A 448 3.63 -10.06 7.71
C ALA A 448 2.98 -9.38 6.48
N HIS A 449 2.03 -8.50 6.72
CA HIS A 449 1.23 -7.86 5.68
C HIS A 449 2.04 -7.18 4.57
N ASN A 450 3.14 -6.50 4.92
CA ASN A 450 3.97 -5.76 3.98
C ASN A 450 5.17 -6.54 3.43
N ASP A 451 5.48 -7.72 3.95
CA ASP A 451 6.64 -8.51 3.48
C ASP A 451 6.54 -8.92 2.01
N PRO A 452 5.36 -9.19 1.41
CA PRO A 452 5.29 -9.50 -0.02
C PRO A 452 5.92 -8.43 -0.90
N ALA A 453 5.79 -7.14 -0.55
CA ALA A 453 6.39 -6.03 -1.29
C ALA A 453 7.86 -5.79 -0.93
N GLY A 454 8.30 -6.18 0.27
CA GLY A 454 9.61 -5.80 0.80
C GLY A 454 10.63 -6.92 0.98
N ALA A 455 10.24 -8.17 1.18
CA ALA A 455 11.14 -9.28 1.54
C ALA A 455 12.32 -9.44 0.57
N TYR A 456 13.53 -9.71 1.15
CA TYR A 456 14.78 -9.85 0.40
C TYR A 456 15.85 -10.51 1.32
N PRO A 457 16.77 -11.36 0.82
CA PRO A 457 17.03 -11.73 -0.59
C PRO A 457 16.08 -12.79 -1.14
N THR A 458 15.24 -13.37 -0.32
CA THR A 458 14.21 -14.33 -0.74
C THR A 458 12.84 -13.72 -0.57
N ASN A 459 11.93 -13.98 -1.53
CA ASN A 459 10.57 -13.47 -1.47
C ASN A 459 9.62 -14.49 -2.11
N ALA A 460 8.81 -15.16 -1.29
CA ALA A 460 7.89 -16.20 -1.75
C ALA A 460 6.79 -15.63 -2.67
N PHE A 461 6.37 -14.37 -2.45
CA PHE A 461 5.42 -13.71 -3.35
C PHE A 461 6.02 -13.56 -4.75
N VAL A 462 7.24 -13.01 -4.86
CA VAL A 462 7.92 -12.84 -6.16
C VAL A 462 8.23 -14.20 -6.80
N ALA A 463 8.64 -15.20 -6.01
CA ALA A 463 8.92 -16.56 -6.51
C ALA A 463 7.71 -17.23 -7.17
N GLY A 464 6.50 -16.96 -6.65
CA GLY A 464 5.25 -17.42 -7.28
C GLY A 464 4.79 -16.52 -8.44
N LEU A 465 4.97 -15.22 -8.31
CA LEU A 465 4.54 -14.23 -9.30
C LEU A 465 5.30 -14.38 -10.63
N LEU A 466 6.61 -14.64 -10.59
CA LEU A 466 7.41 -14.74 -11.82
C LEU A 466 6.97 -15.88 -12.76
N PRO A 467 6.73 -17.11 -12.29
CA PRO A 467 6.13 -18.17 -13.13
C PRO A 467 4.73 -17.81 -13.62
N PHE A 468 3.89 -17.19 -12.76
CA PHE A 468 2.55 -16.72 -13.13
C PHE A 468 2.62 -15.73 -14.31
N LEU A 469 3.45 -14.69 -14.23
CA LEU A 469 3.65 -13.73 -15.33
C LEU A 469 4.21 -14.42 -16.59
N GLY A 470 5.01 -15.48 -16.44
CA GLY A 470 5.47 -16.32 -17.56
C GLY A 470 4.32 -17.04 -18.26
N ARG A 471 3.38 -17.61 -17.49
CA ARG A 471 2.16 -18.24 -18.03
C ARG A 471 1.29 -17.23 -18.76
N VAL A 472 1.03 -16.06 -18.14
CA VAL A 472 0.26 -14.96 -18.76
C VAL A 472 0.86 -14.56 -20.11
N ALA A 473 2.17 -14.37 -20.20
CA ALA A 473 2.85 -13.99 -21.43
C ALA A 473 2.75 -15.07 -22.53
N GLY A 474 2.61 -16.34 -22.14
CA GLY A 474 2.46 -17.49 -23.06
C GLY A 474 1.01 -17.76 -23.51
N THR A 475 0.00 -17.12 -22.94
CA THR A 475 -1.40 -17.25 -23.40
C THR A 475 -1.56 -16.53 -24.74
N ARG A 476 -2.23 -17.22 -25.70
CA ARG A 476 -2.53 -16.67 -27.04
C ARG A 476 -3.69 -15.68 -26.98
#